data_587d2cbfd57045d32e63a47e56828d1a
#
_entry.id   587d2cbfd57045d32e63a47e56828d1a
#
_cell.length_a   1.000
_cell.length_b   1.000
_cell.length_c   1.000
_cell.angle_alpha   90.00
_cell.angle_beta   90.00
_cell.angle_gamma   90.00
#
_symmetry.space_group_name_H-M   'P 1'
#
loop_
_entity.id
_entity.type
_entity.pdbx_description
1 polymer ?
#
loop_
_entity_poly.entity_id
_entity_poly.type
_entity_poly.pdbx_seq_one_letter_code
_entity_poly.pdbx_strand_id
1 'polypeptide(L)'
;MNMPILPQPNSNTNQVTMSSLELVDYINAHRKEVATIEKPCVELNHSDFMRKVPRVLSDEGSRKFSDTYIHTQNGQTYPCFRFPKREACLMAMSYSYELQAQVFDRMTAMEEALKK
;
A
#
# COMPACT_ATOMS: atom_id res chain seq x y z
N MET A 1 -31.76 -20.86 2.50
CA MET A 1 -31.26 -19.81 1.70
C MET A 1 -29.78 -19.98 1.46
N ASN A 2 -29.44 -19.80 0.31
CA ASN A 2 -28.08 -19.98 -0.07
C ASN A 2 -27.28 -18.72 0.25
N MET A 3 -26.32 -18.89 1.09
CA MET A 3 -25.38 -17.80 1.31
C MET A 3 -24.62 -17.49 0.05
N PRO A 4 -24.62 -16.26 -0.38
CA PRO A 4 -23.76 -15.94 -1.48
C PRO A 4 -22.31 -16.18 -1.11
N ILE A 5 -21.59 -16.72 -2.01
CA ILE A 5 -20.17 -16.88 -1.80
C ILE A 5 -19.54 -15.50 -1.83
N LEU A 6 -18.85 -15.17 -0.76
CA LEU A 6 -18.16 -13.89 -0.72
C LEU A 6 -17.02 -13.91 -1.71
N PRO A 7 -16.85 -12.84 -2.46
CA PRO A 7 -15.72 -12.77 -3.39
C PRO A 7 -14.42 -12.88 -2.62
N GLN A 8 -13.52 -13.65 -3.15
CA GLN A 8 -12.17 -13.67 -2.61
C GLN A 8 -11.49 -12.36 -2.96
N PRO A 9 -10.66 -11.81 -2.06
CA PRO A 9 -10.02 -10.53 -2.37
C PRO A 9 -9.27 -10.51 -3.68
N ASN A 10 -8.60 -11.60 -4.00
CA ASN A 10 -7.82 -11.66 -5.23
C ASN A 10 -8.63 -12.05 -6.44
N SER A 11 -9.90 -12.43 -6.27
CA SER A 11 -10.77 -12.78 -7.39
C SER A 11 -11.81 -11.72 -7.65
N ASN A 12 -11.90 -10.71 -6.80
CA ASN A 12 -12.89 -9.66 -6.96
C ASN A 12 -12.32 -8.56 -7.84
N THR A 13 -12.81 -8.50 -9.07
CA THR A 13 -12.31 -7.54 -10.04
C THR A 13 -12.65 -6.10 -9.69
N ASN A 14 -13.59 -5.89 -8.75
CA ASN A 14 -13.97 -4.54 -8.33
C ASN A 14 -13.16 -4.02 -7.17
N GLN A 15 -12.32 -4.83 -6.59
CA GLN A 15 -11.53 -4.42 -5.46
C GLN A 15 -10.18 -3.90 -5.92
N VAL A 16 -9.91 -2.64 -5.59
CA VAL A 16 -8.62 -2.05 -5.89
C VAL A 16 -7.64 -2.35 -4.77
N THR A 17 -6.39 -2.46 -5.12
CA THR A 17 -5.32 -2.67 -4.15
C THR A 17 -4.16 -1.76 -4.46
N MET A 18 -3.29 -1.57 -3.47
CA MET A 18 -2.04 -0.85 -3.66
C MET A 18 -0.93 -1.66 -3.04
N SER A 19 0.16 -1.83 -3.77
CA SER A 19 1.29 -2.61 -3.26
C SER A 19 2.13 -1.78 -2.30
N SER A 20 2.89 -2.49 -1.46
CA SER A 20 3.83 -1.82 -0.58
C SER A 20 4.88 -1.03 -1.36
N LEU A 21 5.21 -1.48 -2.57
CA LEU A 21 6.15 -0.75 -3.42
C LEU A 21 5.57 0.60 -3.84
N GLU A 22 4.30 0.60 -4.25
CA GLU A 22 3.62 1.84 -4.62
C GLU A 22 3.49 2.79 -3.45
N LEU A 23 3.19 2.24 -2.26
CA LEU A 23 3.10 3.07 -1.06
C LEU A 23 4.43 3.74 -0.74
N VAL A 24 5.53 3.02 -0.85
CA VAL A 24 6.85 3.59 -0.62
C VAL A 24 7.11 4.73 -1.62
N ASP A 25 6.69 4.57 -2.86
CA ASP A 25 6.84 5.63 -3.85
C ASP A 25 6.05 6.88 -3.46
N TYR A 26 4.82 6.72 -2.99
CA TYR A 26 4.02 7.85 -2.50
C TYR A 26 4.68 8.54 -1.31
N ILE A 27 5.19 7.74 -0.37
CA ILE A 27 5.84 8.28 0.81
C ILE A 27 7.06 9.10 0.41
N ASN A 28 7.88 8.58 -0.48
CA ASN A 28 9.10 9.26 -0.90
C ASN A 28 8.81 10.51 -1.72
N ALA A 29 7.78 10.47 -2.56
CA ALA A 29 7.37 11.66 -3.30
C ALA A 29 6.92 12.76 -2.33
N HIS A 30 6.15 12.39 -1.31
CA HIS A 30 5.69 13.34 -0.31
C HIS A 30 6.86 13.93 0.48
N ARG A 31 7.82 13.09 0.87
CA ARG A 31 9.01 13.55 1.60
C ARG A 31 9.83 14.55 0.80
N LYS A 32 9.93 14.33 -0.50
CA LYS A 32 10.61 15.30 -1.37
C LYS A 32 9.85 16.63 -1.43
N GLU A 33 8.54 16.54 -1.49
CA GLU A 33 7.68 17.70 -1.62
C GLU A 33 7.78 18.61 -0.40
N VAL A 34 7.86 18.05 0.79
CA VAL A 34 7.87 18.81 2.04
C VAL A 34 9.28 19.08 2.57
N ALA A 35 10.31 18.62 1.87
CA ALA A 35 11.69 18.79 2.33
C ALA A 35 12.10 20.26 2.31
N THR A 36 12.92 20.62 3.28
CA THR A 36 13.49 21.97 3.39
C THR A 36 14.98 21.84 3.57
N ILE A 37 15.67 22.98 3.56
CA ILE A 37 17.11 22.98 3.81
C ILE A 37 17.41 22.46 5.21
N GLU A 38 16.58 22.83 6.19
CA GLU A 38 16.77 22.38 7.57
C GLU A 38 16.34 20.94 7.77
N LYS A 39 15.37 20.47 6.97
CA LYS A 39 14.90 19.09 7.05
C LYS A 39 14.95 18.46 5.66
N PRO A 40 16.13 18.02 5.26
CA PRO A 40 16.27 17.44 3.93
C PRO A 40 15.51 16.12 3.82
N CYS A 41 15.22 15.73 2.60
CA CYS A 41 14.50 14.50 2.31
C CYS A 41 15.38 13.30 2.70
N VAL A 42 14.79 12.37 3.45
CA VAL A 42 15.39 11.08 3.74
C VAL A 42 14.54 10.02 3.08
N GLU A 43 15.14 9.29 2.16
CA GLU A 43 14.40 8.29 1.39
C GLU A 43 14.09 7.08 2.25
N LEU A 44 12.85 6.62 2.21
CA LEU A 44 12.43 5.39 2.87
C LEU A 44 12.71 4.22 1.95
N ASN A 45 13.39 3.20 2.43
CA ASN A 45 13.55 2.00 1.63
C ASN A 45 12.43 1.01 1.92
N HIS A 46 12.21 0.11 0.96
CA HIS A 46 11.09 -0.82 1.03
C HIS A 46 11.20 -1.78 2.21
N SER A 47 12.42 -2.20 2.55
CA SER A 47 12.58 -3.15 3.67
C SER A 47 12.21 -2.54 5.01
N ASP A 48 12.49 -1.26 5.21
CA ASP A 48 12.09 -0.56 6.43
C ASP A 48 10.56 -0.44 6.50
N PHE A 49 9.95 -0.15 5.37
CA PHE A 49 8.49 -0.11 5.30
C PHE A 49 7.90 -1.47 5.65
N MET A 50 8.46 -2.54 5.08
CA MET A 50 7.99 -3.90 5.33
C MET A 50 8.02 -4.24 6.82
N ARG A 51 9.08 -3.83 7.50
CA ARG A 51 9.20 -4.10 8.95
C ARG A 51 8.17 -3.36 9.78
N LYS A 52 7.70 -2.23 9.28
CA LYS A 52 6.69 -1.45 10.00
C LYS A 52 5.30 -2.03 9.88
N VAL A 53 5.02 -2.77 8.81
CA VAL A 53 3.67 -3.24 8.52
C VAL A 53 3.07 -4.02 9.70
N PRO A 54 3.74 -5.03 10.28
CA PRO A 54 3.12 -5.73 11.41
C PRO A 54 2.93 -4.87 12.66
N ARG A 55 3.68 -3.79 12.78
CA ARG A 55 3.47 -2.85 13.89
C ARG A 55 2.17 -2.07 13.75
N VAL A 56 1.76 -1.80 12.53
CA VAL A 56 0.54 -1.04 12.26
C VAL A 56 -0.67 -1.96 12.16
N LEU A 57 -0.52 -3.09 11.48
CA LEU A 57 -1.63 -3.99 11.14
C LEU A 57 -1.68 -5.24 11.98
N SER A 58 -0.74 -5.44 12.91
CA SER A 58 -0.51 -6.67 13.67
C SER A 58 0.09 -7.77 12.78
N ASP A 59 0.63 -8.80 13.43
CA ASP A 59 1.23 -9.91 12.69
C ASP A 59 0.18 -10.65 11.87
N GLU A 60 -0.96 -10.92 12.48
CA GLU A 60 -2.03 -11.63 11.80
C GLU A 60 -2.60 -10.80 10.65
N GLY A 61 -2.83 -9.51 10.91
CA GLY A 61 -3.36 -8.62 9.89
C GLY A 61 -2.42 -8.48 8.71
N SER A 62 -1.12 -8.41 8.97
CA SER A 62 -0.16 -8.25 7.89
C SER A 62 -0.06 -9.52 7.04
N ARG A 63 -0.14 -10.70 7.66
CA ARG A 63 -0.04 -11.95 6.89
C ARG A 63 -1.13 -12.08 5.84
N LYS A 64 -2.30 -11.51 6.10
CA LYS A 64 -3.42 -11.59 5.15
C LYS A 64 -3.11 -10.94 3.80
N PHE A 65 -2.19 -10.01 3.79
CA PHE A 65 -1.92 -9.21 2.59
C PHE A 65 -0.53 -9.46 2.02
N SER A 66 0.11 -10.54 2.46
CA SER A 66 1.42 -10.92 1.93
C SER A 66 1.33 -11.27 0.46
N ASP A 67 2.34 -10.85 -0.29
CA ASP A 67 2.42 -11.11 -1.70
C ASP A 67 3.90 -11.13 -2.10
N THR A 68 4.16 -11.33 -3.36
CA THR A 68 5.52 -11.30 -3.88
C THR A 68 5.55 -10.50 -5.17
N TYR A 69 6.73 -10.06 -5.54
CA TYR A 69 6.94 -9.41 -6.83
C TYR A 69 8.25 -9.92 -7.43
N ILE A 70 8.34 -9.78 -8.74
CA ILE A 70 9.55 -10.19 -9.47
C ILE A 70 10.36 -8.95 -9.76
N HIS A 71 11.62 -8.95 -9.31
CA HIS A 71 12.50 -7.82 -9.56
C HIS A 71 12.91 -7.80 -11.04
N THR A 72 12.74 -6.66 -11.69
CA THR A 72 12.93 -6.57 -13.13
C THR A 72 14.39 -6.75 -13.55
N GLN A 73 15.34 -6.45 -12.67
CA GLN A 73 16.74 -6.50 -13.04
C GLN A 73 17.34 -7.88 -12.91
N ASN A 74 16.94 -8.66 -11.89
CA ASN A 74 17.55 -9.96 -11.66
C ASN A 74 16.59 -11.13 -11.76
N GLY A 75 15.29 -10.87 -11.97
CA GLY A 75 14.29 -11.92 -12.13
C GLY A 75 13.96 -12.69 -10.88
N GLN A 76 14.49 -12.28 -9.73
CA GLN A 76 14.23 -12.97 -8.47
C GLN A 76 12.94 -12.48 -7.85
N THR A 77 12.33 -13.35 -7.03
CA THR A 77 11.08 -13.06 -6.35
C THR A 77 11.37 -12.55 -4.94
N TYR A 78 10.72 -11.45 -4.59
CA TYR A 78 10.88 -10.82 -3.27
C TYR A 78 9.53 -10.63 -2.61
N PRO A 79 9.49 -10.59 -1.27
CA PRO A 79 8.22 -10.35 -0.57
C PRO A 79 7.77 -8.91 -0.69
N CYS A 80 6.46 -8.73 -0.69
CA CYS A 80 5.83 -7.43 -0.60
C CYS A 80 4.48 -7.61 0.07
N PHE A 81 3.73 -6.52 0.17
CA PHE A 81 2.34 -6.57 0.58
C PHE A 81 1.48 -5.96 -0.51
N ARG A 82 0.23 -6.40 -0.56
CA ARG A 82 -0.76 -5.80 -1.45
C ARG A 82 -1.99 -5.52 -0.61
N PHE A 83 -2.26 -4.24 -0.40
CA PHE A 83 -3.25 -3.80 0.55
C PHE A 83 -4.55 -3.38 -0.12
N PRO A 84 -5.70 -3.79 0.44
CA PRO A 84 -6.95 -3.13 0.12
C PRO A 84 -6.94 -1.69 0.59
N LYS A 85 -7.95 -0.93 0.21
CA LYS A 85 -8.01 0.50 0.47
C LYS A 85 -7.86 0.84 1.96
N ARG A 86 -8.56 0.09 2.82
CA ARG A 86 -8.52 0.36 4.25
C ARG A 86 -7.10 0.25 4.80
N GLU A 87 -6.42 -0.84 4.48
CA GLU A 87 -5.08 -1.10 5.02
C GLU A 87 -4.03 -0.17 4.38
N ALA A 88 -4.19 0.11 3.10
CA ALA A 88 -3.30 1.08 2.45
C ALA A 88 -3.38 2.44 3.12
N CYS A 89 -4.60 2.87 3.45
CA CYS A 89 -4.81 4.15 4.13
C CYS A 89 -4.26 4.12 5.55
N LEU A 90 -4.40 3.00 6.27
CA LEU A 90 -3.83 2.88 7.60
C LEU A 90 -2.32 2.99 7.57
N MET A 91 -1.68 2.32 6.61
CA MET A 91 -0.24 2.41 6.48
C MET A 91 0.20 3.84 6.14
N ALA A 92 -0.50 4.47 5.21
CA ALA A 92 -0.18 5.85 4.82
C ALA A 92 -0.33 6.79 6.01
N MET A 93 -1.42 6.65 6.78
CA MET A 93 -1.67 7.49 7.94
C MET A 93 -0.58 7.35 8.99
N SER A 94 0.03 6.17 9.10
CA SER A 94 1.10 5.95 10.07
C SER A 94 2.34 6.79 9.76
N TYR A 95 2.41 7.38 8.59
CA TYR A 95 3.49 8.30 8.20
C TYR A 95 3.02 9.75 8.24
N SER A 96 1.87 10.05 7.64
CA SER A 96 1.31 11.40 7.74
C SER A 96 -0.16 11.39 7.30
N TYR A 97 -0.90 12.39 7.79
CA TYR A 97 -2.30 12.57 7.39
C TYR A 97 -2.42 12.96 5.92
N GLU A 98 -1.48 13.75 5.43
CA GLU A 98 -1.52 14.15 4.02
C GLU A 98 -1.35 12.94 3.11
N LEU A 99 -0.48 12.02 3.49
CA LEU A 99 -0.31 10.79 2.72
C LEU A 99 -1.58 9.95 2.73
N GLN A 100 -2.24 9.86 3.88
CA GLN A 100 -3.50 9.14 3.94
C GLN A 100 -4.51 9.71 2.95
N ALA A 101 -4.63 11.02 2.91
CA ALA A 101 -5.56 11.66 1.99
C ALA A 101 -5.21 11.36 0.54
N GLN A 102 -3.93 11.44 0.19
CA GLN A 102 -3.49 11.16 -1.17
C GLN A 102 -3.78 9.73 -1.58
N VAL A 103 -3.50 8.77 -0.71
CA VAL A 103 -3.74 7.36 -1.00
C VAL A 103 -5.24 7.09 -1.09
N PHE A 104 -6.02 7.67 -0.19
CA PHE A 104 -7.48 7.53 -0.23
C PHE A 104 -8.04 8.03 -1.56
N ASP A 105 -7.62 9.23 -1.96
CA ASP A 105 -8.09 9.84 -3.20
C ASP A 105 -7.69 9.01 -4.41
N ARG A 106 -6.44 8.52 -4.43
CA ARG A 106 -5.98 7.70 -5.54
C ARG A 106 -6.79 6.42 -5.66
N MET A 107 -6.99 5.73 -4.54
CA MET A 107 -7.73 4.47 -4.57
C MET A 107 -9.21 4.70 -4.86
N THR A 108 -9.76 5.82 -4.42
CA THR A 108 -11.13 6.19 -4.79
C THR A 108 -11.24 6.37 -6.31
N ALA A 109 -10.26 7.04 -6.91
CA ALA A 109 -10.25 7.22 -8.35
C ALA A 109 -10.15 5.87 -9.08
N MET A 110 -9.36 4.95 -8.55
CA MET A 110 -9.26 3.61 -9.13
C MET A 110 -10.59 2.87 -9.04
N GLU A 111 -11.27 2.99 -7.91
CA GLU A 111 -12.59 2.38 -7.73
C GLU A 111 -13.59 2.93 -8.74
N GLU A 112 -13.58 4.24 -8.92
CA GLU A 112 -14.50 4.88 -9.89
C GLU A 112 -14.21 4.42 -11.31
N ALA A 113 -12.93 4.25 -11.65
CA ALA A 113 -12.56 3.77 -12.97
C ALA A 113 -13.09 2.36 -13.23
N LEU A 114 -13.14 1.52 -12.21
CA LEU A 114 -13.64 0.15 -12.36
C LEU A 114 -15.14 0.08 -12.56
N LYS A 115 -15.87 1.13 -12.20
CA LYS A 115 -17.33 1.14 -12.35
C LYS A 115 -17.77 1.43 -13.77
N LYS A 116 -16.88 1.82 -14.65
CA LYS A 116 -17.24 2.19 -16.03
C LYS A 116 -17.32 1.02 -16.97
#